data_46d820a0ed9805dd7f23fd4b8d3435e1
#
_entry.id   46d820a0ed9805dd7f23fd4b8d3435e1
#
_cell.length_a   1.000
_cell.length_b   1.000
_cell.length_c   1.000
_cell.angle_alpha   90.00
_cell.angle_beta   90.00
_cell.angle_gamma   90.00
#
_symmetry.space_group_name_H-M   'P 1'
#
loop_
_entity.id
_entity.type
_entity.pdbx_description
1 polymer ?
#
loop_
_entity_poly.entity_id
_entity_poly.type
_entity_poly.pdbx_seq_one_letter_code
_entity_poly.pdbx_strand_id
1 'polypeptide(L)'
;MNVLQRELIAIFQSTRLSRASTEEIVTEDGFIIDGTGTITGVADYEKAVKEGRLTLPSSDQCSKIAATTFTDAPDGILEIVIPANIIFIEEGTFADLKDVEWYETEPDNPVYVSRDGVLFSEQETCLFAFPAGRTGIYPIPENVVRLAKDAFSESRLFKVIGMKERGMEQTDLPDTLVVE
;
A
#
# COMPACT_ATOMS: atom_id res chain seq x y z
N MET A 1 8.40 32.64 -35.62
CA MET A 1 9.03 32.15 -34.37
C MET A 1 10.32 31.46 -34.74
N ASN A 2 11.45 32.02 -34.26
CA ASN A 2 12.81 31.59 -34.62
C ASN A 2 13.15 30.25 -33.97
N VAL A 3 14.03 29.45 -34.59
CA VAL A 3 14.50 28.12 -34.10
C VAL A 3 15.02 28.22 -32.65
N LEU A 4 15.76 29.29 -32.34
CA LEU A 4 16.25 29.60 -30.99
C LEU A 4 15.14 29.79 -29.95
N GLN A 5 13.99 30.35 -30.31
CA GLN A 5 12.84 30.48 -29.42
C GLN A 5 12.13 29.15 -29.14
N ARG A 6 12.14 28.26 -30.13
CA ARG A 6 11.57 26.89 -29.95
C ARG A 6 12.46 26.03 -29.05
N GLU A 7 13.78 26.13 -29.20
CA GLU A 7 14.73 25.41 -28.33
C GLU A 7 14.71 25.94 -26.90
N LEU A 8 14.61 27.25 -26.69
CA LEU A 8 14.46 27.85 -25.37
C LEU A 8 13.16 27.41 -24.66
N ILE A 9 12.05 27.34 -25.40
CA ILE A 9 10.76 26.87 -24.86
C ILE A 9 10.83 25.37 -24.52
N ALA A 10 11.48 24.56 -25.35
CA ALA A 10 11.67 23.13 -25.07
C ALA A 10 12.57 22.88 -23.86
N ILE A 11 13.64 23.65 -23.70
CA ILE A 11 14.52 23.60 -22.52
C ILE A 11 13.76 24.06 -21.26
N PHE A 12 12.96 25.13 -21.37
CA PHE A 12 12.18 25.64 -20.25
C PHE A 12 11.07 24.66 -19.81
N GLN A 13 10.43 23.96 -20.77
CA GLN A 13 9.45 22.93 -20.49
C GLN A 13 10.11 21.65 -19.94
N SER A 14 11.27 21.26 -20.46
CA SER A 14 12.05 20.12 -19.96
C SER A 14 12.57 20.40 -18.54
N THR A 15 13.02 21.63 -18.25
CA THR A 15 13.49 22.03 -16.91
C THR A 15 12.33 22.12 -15.91
N ARG A 16 11.12 22.48 -16.35
CA ARG A 16 9.92 22.45 -15.50
C ARG A 16 9.46 21.02 -15.21
N LEU A 17 9.49 20.12 -16.19
CA LEU A 17 9.17 18.69 -16.01
C LEU A 17 10.18 17.98 -15.08
N SER A 18 11.47 18.32 -15.20
CA SER A 18 12.51 17.77 -14.32
C SER A 18 12.49 18.38 -12.90
N ARG A 19 11.90 19.56 -12.71
CA ARG A 19 11.77 20.20 -11.41
C ARG A 19 10.50 19.77 -10.65
N ALA A 20 9.46 19.34 -11.36
CA ALA A 20 8.23 18.82 -10.76
C ALA A 20 8.42 17.44 -10.10
N SER A 21 9.48 16.70 -10.45
CA SER A 21 9.75 15.36 -9.90
C SER A 21 10.62 15.35 -8.62
N THR A 22 10.96 16.50 -8.05
CA THR A 22 11.87 16.62 -6.89
C THR A 22 11.29 17.40 -5.70
N GLU A 23 10.11 17.99 -5.81
CA GLU A 23 9.48 18.67 -4.67
C GLU A 23 8.63 17.68 -3.88
N GLU A 24 9.12 17.34 -2.69
CA GLU A 24 8.32 16.64 -1.69
C GLU A 24 7.52 17.65 -0.87
N ILE A 25 6.28 17.33 -0.59
CA ILE A 25 5.44 18.11 0.32
C ILE A 25 5.07 17.27 1.53
N VAL A 26 4.97 17.88 2.70
CA VAL A 26 4.41 17.26 3.90
C VAL A 26 2.98 17.75 4.07
N THR A 27 2.04 16.82 4.11
CA THR A 27 0.63 17.11 4.28
C THR A 27 0.31 17.49 5.74
N GLU A 28 -0.87 18.09 5.97
CA GLU A 28 -1.29 18.47 7.34
C GLU A 28 -1.42 17.27 8.27
N ASP A 29 -1.79 16.12 7.72
CA ASP A 29 -1.92 14.82 8.41
C ASP A 29 -0.61 14.03 8.47
N GLY A 30 0.51 14.63 8.08
CA GLY A 30 1.86 14.13 8.34
C GLY A 30 2.46 13.21 7.28
N PHE A 31 1.86 13.04 6.11
CA PHE A 31 2.42 12.24 5.03
C PHE A 31 3.38 13.03 4.14
N ILE A 32 4.35 12.33 3.57
CA ILE A 32 5.28 12.88 2.57
C ILE A 32 4.80 12.43 1.19
N ILE A 33 4.56 13.40 0.31
CA ILE A 33 4.13 13.15 -1.08
C ILE A 33 5.16 13.76 -2.01
N ASP A 34 5.63 12.98 -2.97
CA ASP A 34 6.55 13.46 -4.01
C ASP A 34 5.83 14.22 -5.14
N GLY A 35 6.59 14.86 -6.02
CA GLY A 35 6.06 15.63 -7.15
C GLY A 35 5.31 14.79 -8.20
N THR A 36 5.24 13.47 -8.05
CA THR A 36 4.47 12.54 -8.92
C THR A 36 3.15 12.09 -8.30
N GLY A 37 2.83 12.54 -7.09
CA GLY A 37 1.66 12.13 -6.34
C GLY A 37 1.81 10.76 -5.69
N THR A 38 3.05 10.36 -5.36
CA THR A 38 3.34 9.13 -4.62
C THR A 38 3.59 9.45 -3.15
N ILE A 39 2.92 8.77 -2.25
CA ILE A 39 3.21 8.80 -0.81
C ILE A 39 4.50 8.00 -0.61
N THR A 40 5.55 8.66 -0.14
CA THR A 40 6.90 8.08 0.02
C THR A 40 7.31 7.86 1.46
N GLY A 41 6.55 8.41 2.41
CA GLY A 41 6.83 8.27 3.83
C GLY A 41 5.79 8.96 4.72
N VAL A 42 6.02 8.86 6.02
CA VAL A 42 5.25 9.55 7.06
C VAL A 42 6.22 10.38 7.91
N ALA A 43 6.08 11.71 7.83
CA ALA A 43 6.92 12.65 8.60
C ALA A 43 6.45 12.78 10.06
N ASP A 44 5.16 12.52 10.33
CA ASP A 44 4.58 12.71 11.65
C ASP A 44 3.47 11.66 11.91
N TYR A 45 3.85 10.55 12.55
CA TYR A 45 2.91 9.47 12.88
C TYR A 45 1.89 9.89 13.95
N GLU A 46 2.16 10.86 14.81
CA GLU A 46 1.19 11.35 15.79
C GLU A 46 0.00 12.05 15.12
N LYS A 47 0.24 12.61 13.93
CA LYS A 47 -0.82 13.18 13.09
C LYS A 47 -1.53 12.13 12.25
N ALA A 48 -0.78 11.22 11.64
CA ALA A 48 -1.31 10.23 10.71
C ALA A 48 -2.11 9.12 11.41
N VAL A 49 -1.77 8.79 12.66
CA VAL A 49 -2.39 7.69 13.43
C VAL A 49 -3.24 8.27 14.57
N LYS A 50 -4.49 7.84 14.66
CA LYS A 50 -5.41 8.19 15.75
C LYS A 50 -5.99 6.90 16.34
N GLU A 51 -5.75 6.68 17.63
CA GLU A 51 -6.25 5.49 18.35
C GLU A 51 -5.91 4.17 17.64
N GLY A 52 -4.70 4.05 17.08
CA GLY A 52 -4.27 2.88 16.32
C GLY A 52 -4.76 2.80 14.87
N ARG A 53 -5.52 3.79 14.40
CA ARG A 53 -6.04 3.87 13.03
C ARG A 53 -5.20 4.85 12.21
N LEU A 54 -4.58 4.36 11.15
CA LEU A 54 -3.87 5.14 10.14
C LEU A 54 -4.79 5.36 8.95
N THR A 55 -5.12 6.62 8.65
CA THR A 55 -5.93 6.98 7.48
C THR A 55 -5.03 7.60 6.43
N LEU A 56 -4.97 6.99 5.25
CA LEU A 56 -4.21 7.55 4.13
C LEU A 56 -4.86 8.85 3.61
N PRO A 57 -4.08 9.78 3.05
CA PRO A 57 -4.61 11.06 2.58
C PRO A 57 -5.70 10.89 1.50
N SER A 58 -6.88 11.48 1.73
CA SER A 58 -7.95 11.60 0.76
C SER A 58 -7.80 12.92 0.01
N SER A 59 -6.90 12.94 -0.99
CA SER A 59 -6.51 14.15 -1.72
C SER A 59 -6.22 13.86 -3.19
N ASP A 60 -6.61 14.76 -4.07
CA ASP A 60 -6.27 14.70 -5.50
C ASP A 60 -4.76 14.84 -5.77
N GLN A 61 -3.98 15.22 -4.76
CA GLN A 61 -2.53 15.38 -4.86
C GLN A 61 -1.78 14.05 -4.81
N CYS A 62 -2.40 12.98 -4.33
CA CYS A 62 -1.78 11.67 -4.25
C CYS A 62 -2.72 10.56 -4.70
N SER A 63 -2.12 9.54 -5.34
CA SER A 63 -2.86 8.37 -5.80
C SER A 63 -2.06 7.08 -5.71
N LYS A 64 -0.82 7.17 -5.24
CA LYS A 64 0.14 6.06 -5.20
C LYS A 64 0.82 5.98 -3.85
N ILE A 65 1.27 4.77 -3.49
CA ILE A 65 2.08 4.53 -2.28
C ILE A 65 3.30 3.71 -2.66
N ALA A 66 4.48 4.16 -2.22
CA ALA A 66 5.74 3.46 -2.40
C ALA A 66 5.91 2.34 -1.36
N ALA A 67 6.62 1.26 -1.73
CA ALA A 67 6.89 0.14 -0.83
C ALA A 67 7.63 0.55 0.46
N THR A 68 8.42 1.62 0.41
CA THR A 68 9.20 2.11 1.54
C THR A 68 8.45 3.03 2.49
N THR A 69 7.16 3.34 2.21
CA THR A 69 6.39 4.36 2.95
C THR A 69 6.34 4.09 4.46
N PHE A 70 6.26 2.84 4.87
CA PHE A 70 6.06 2.46 6.28
C PHE A 70 7.26 1.73 6.91
N THR A 71 8.45 1.79 6.31
CA THR A 71 9.65 1.09 6.80
C THR A 71 9.99 1.45 8.26
N ASP A 72 9.76 2.69 8.68
CA ASP A 72 10.04 3.17 10.04
C ASP A 72 8.76 3.36 10.86
N ALA A 73 7.68 2.64 10.55
CA ALA A 73 6.41 2.78 11.24
C ALA A 73 6.51 2.32 12.71
N PRO A 74 5.90 3.06 13.64
CA PRO A 74 5.83 2.64 15.03
C PRO A 74 4.90 1.42 15.20
N ASP A 75 5.10 0.70 16.29
CA ASP A 75 4.16 -0.34 16.72
C ASP A 75 2.78 0.25 17.06
N GLY A 76 1.75 -0.59 17.07
CA GLY A 76 0.41 -0.21 17.51
C GLY A 76 -0.46 0.42 16.42
N ILE A 77 -0.08 0.34 15.14
CA ILE A 77 -1.00 0.61 14.03
C ILE A 77 -1.85 -0.65 13.83
N LEU A 78 -3.13 -0.54 14.18
CA LEU A 78 -4.06 -1.68 14.18
C LEU A 78 -4.97 -1.70 12.94
N GLU A 79 -5.24 -0.52 12.39
CA GLU A 79 -6.14 -0.37 11.24
C GLU A 79 -5.55 0.58 10.20
N ILE A 80 -5.74 0.24 8.94
CA ILE A 80 -5.36 1.09 7.80
C ILE A 80 -6.57 1.38 6.95
N VAL A 81 -6.85 2.66 6.71
CA VAL A 81 -7.93 3.12 5.84
C VAL A 81 -7.37 3.60 4.51
N ILE A 82 -7.86 3.02 3.43
CA ILE A 82 -7.44 3.28 2.05
C ILE A 82 -8.56 4.02 1.33
N PRO A 83 -8.42 5.35 1.08
CA PRO A 83 -9.44 6.12 0.41
C PRO A 83 -9.51 5.84 -1.10
N ALA A 84 -10.56 6.33 -1.75
CA ALA A 84 -10.86 6.05 -3.13
C ALA A 84 -9.83 6.60 -4.14
N ASN A 85 -9.09 7.66 -3.79
CA ASN A 85 -8.05 8.25 -4.63
C ASN A 85 -6.78 7.39 -4.71
N ILE A 86 -6.56 6.47 -3.76
CA ILE A 86 -5.39 5.58 -3.77
C ILE A 86 -5.67 4.41 -4.72
N ILE A 87 -5.06 4.46 -5.89
CA ILE A 87 -5.28 3.50 -6.99
C ILE A 87 -4.05 2.64 -7.31
N PHE A 88 -2.90 2.94 -6.69
CA PHE A 88 -1.70 2.14 -6.83
C PHE A 88 -0.94 2.04 -5.51
N ILE A 89 -0.75 0.84 -5.02
CA ILE A 89 0.06 0.51 -3.85
C ILE A 89 1.14 -0.45 -4.33
N GLU A 90 2.42 -0.11 -4.11
CA GLU A 90 3.50 -1.05 -4.41
C GLU A 90 3.37 -2.29 -3.53
N GLU A 91 3.64 -3.47 -4.10
CA GLU A 91 3.65 -4.72 -3.34
C GLU A 91 4.73 -4.67 -2.26
N GLY A 92 4.42 -5.17 -1.06
CA GLY A 92 5.30 -5.11 0.10
C GLY A 92 5.18 -3.84 0.94
N THR A 93 4.35 -2.85 0.54
CA THR A 93 4.16 -1.59 1.29
C THR A 93 3.80 -1.81 2.76
N PHE A 94 3.05 -2.84 3.07
CA PHE A 94 2.56 -3.13 4.43
C PHE A 94 3.36 -4.21 5.16
N ALA A 95 4.49 -4.67 4.58
CA ALA A 95 5.26 -5.81 5.09
C ALA A 95 5.76 -5.63 6.54
N ASP A 96 6.12 -4.41 6.94
CA ASP A 96 6.67 -4.11 8.26
C ASP A 96 5.59 -3.78 9.32
N LEU A 97 4.32 -3.73 8.94
CA LEU A 97 3.20 -3.36 9.82
C LEU A 97 2.64 -4.57 10.58
N LYS A 98 3.39 -5.09 11.53
CA LYS A 98 3.14 -6.35 12.24
C LYS A 98 1.92 -6.39 13.17
N ASP A 99 1.36 -5.23 13.55
CA ASP A 99 0.24 -5.15 14.48
C ASP A 99 -1.11 -4.91 13.79
N VAL A 100 -1.11 -4.71 12.46
CA VAL A 100 -2.35 -4.45 11.71
C VAL A 100 -3.30 -5.64 11.83
N GLU A 101 -4.52 -5.36 12.28
CA GLU A 101 -5.62 -6.32 12.41
C GLU A 101 -6.71 -6.13 11.34
N TRP A 102 -6.73 -4.95 10.69
CA TRP A 102 -7.79 -4.60 9.76
C TRP A 102 -7.33 -3.64 8.67
N TYR A 103 -7.65 -3.97 7.43
CA TYR A 103 -7.64 -3.03 6.31
C TYR A 103 -9.08 -2.60 6.00
N GLU A 104 -9.31 -1.31 5.79
CA GLU A 104 -10.58 -0.75 5.33
C GLU A 104 -10.36 -0.02 4.01
N THR A 105 -11.26 -0.18 3.07
CA THR A 105 -11.26 0.58 1.81
C THR A 105 -12.54 1.39 1.72
N GLU A 106 -12.45 2.62 1.22
CA GLU A 106 -13.67 3.37 0.88
C GLU A 106 -14.46 2.62 -0.20
N PRO A 107 -15.81 2.65 -0.15
CA PRO A 107 -16.68 1.89 -1.07
C PRO A 107 -16.44 2.18 -2.55
N ASP A 108 -15.99 3.39 -2.88
CA ASP A 108 -15.77 3.84 -4.26
C ASP A 108 -14.31 3.65 -4.73
N ASN A 109 -13.46 2.95 -3.95
CA ASN A 109 -12.11 2.64 -4.42
C ASN A 109 -12.18 1.71 -5.64
N PRO A 110 -11.63 2.14 -6.81
CA PRO A 110 -11.80 1.39 -8.06
C PRO A 110 -10.88 0.15 -8.19
N VAL A 111 -9.88 0.03 -7.31
CA VAL A 111 -8.80 -0.99 -7.45
C VAL A 111 -8.78 -1.95 -6.27
N TYR A 112 -8.91 -1.42 -5.05
CA TYR A 112 -8.78 -2.19 -3.82
C TYR A 112 -10.12 -2.39 -3.14
N VAL A 113 -10.29 -3.57 -2.56
CA VAL A 113 -11.47 -3.90 -1.75
C VAL A 113 -11.03 -4.65 -0.49
N SER A 114 -11.64 -4.30 0.63
CA SER A 114 -11.49 -5.04 1.88
C SER A 114 -12.65 -6.02 2.04
N ARG A 115 -12.30 -7.26 2.43
CA ARG A 115 -13.27 -8.28 2.85
C ARG A 115 -12.83 -8.84 4.18
N ASP A 116 -13.65 -8.65 5.19
CA ASP A 116 -13.34 -9.07 6.56
C ASP A 116 -11.95 -8.56 7.04
N GLY A 117 -11.59 -7.34 6.65
CA GLY A 117 -10.32 -6.71 7.00
C GLY A 117 -9.10 -7.21 6.22
N VAL A 118 -9.24 -8.11 5.27
CA VAL A 118 -8.18 -8.54 4.34
C VAL A 118 -8.25 -7.70 3.08
N LEU A 119 -7.10 -7.22 2.61
CA LEU A 119 -7.02 -6.37 1.42
C LEU A 119 -6.84 -7.20 0.16
N PHE A 120 -7.68 -6.93 -0.83
CA PHE A 120 -7.64 -7.54 -2.15
C PHE A 120 -7.50 -6.48 -3.25
N SER A 121 -7.00 -6.90 -4.41
CA SER A 121 -6.95 -6.13 -5.64
C SER A 121 -7.37 -6.99 -6.85
N GLU A 122 -7.31 -6.43 -8.05
CA GLU A 122 -7.62 -7.15 -9.30
C GLU A 122 -9.01 -7.83 -9.27
N GLN A 123 -10.04 -7.10 -8.81
CA GLN A 123 -11.40 -7.61 -8.66
C GLN A 123 -11.49 -8.84 -7.72
N GLU A 124 -10.77 -8.78 -6.62
CA GLU A 124 -10.67 -9.81 -5.59
C GLU A 124 -9.95 -11.11 -6.03
N THR A 125 -9.28 -11.11 -7.17
CA THR A 125 -8.50 -12.27 -7.63
C THR A 125 -7.07 -12.29 -7.09
N CYS A 126 -6.58 -11.17 -6.55
CA CYS A 126 -5.32 -11.07 -5.85
C CYS A 126 -5.53 -10.75 -4.36
N LEU A 127 -5.04 -11.59 -3.47
CA LEU A 127 -4.89 -11.24 -2.06
C LEU A 127 -3.68 -10.32 -1.94
N PHE A 128 -3.93 -9.04 -1.64
CA PHE A 128 -2.90 -8.02 -1.66
C PHE A 128 -2.13 -7.90 -0.33
N ALA A 129 -2.85 -7.89 0.80
CA ALA A 129 -2.25 -7.90 2.12
C ALA A 129 -3.17 -8.57 3.14
N PHE A 130 -2.62 -9.49 3.91
CA PHE A 130 -3.29 -10.10 5.07
C PHE A 130 -2.88 -9.33 6.34
N PRO A 131 -3.82 -9.02 7.26
CA PRO A 131 -3.51 -8.29 8.49
C PRO A 131 -2.58 -9.10 9.40
N ALA A 132 -1.33 -8.67 9.55
CA ALA A 132 -0.27 -9.42 10.23
C ALA A 132 -0.56 -9.70 11.72
N GLY A 133 -1.27 -8.79 12.39
CA GLY A 133 -1.66 -8.92 13.81
C GLY A 133 -2.69 -10.01 14.10
N ARG A 134 -3.39 -10.51 13.07
CA ARG A 134 -4.43 -11.54 13.24
C ARG A 134 -3.84 -12.93 13.39
N THR A 135 -4.47 -13.72 14.25
CA THR A 135 -4.09 -15.12 14.52
C THR A 135 -5.14 -16.10 14.01
N GLY A 136 -4.80 -17.37 13.98
CA GLY A 136 -5.74 -18.43 13.64
C GLY A 136 -5.43 -19.15 12.32
N ILE A 137 -6.47 -19.63 11.67
CA ILE A 137 -6.40 -20.35 10.39
C ILE A 137 -7.14 -19.52 9.35
N TYR A 138 -6.52 -19.32 8.21
CA TYR A 138 -7.12 -18.55 7.12
C TYR A 138 -7.27 -19.40 5.85
N PRO A 139 -8.51 -19.70 5.43
CA PRO A 139 -8.78 -20.27 4.13
C PRO A 139 -8.75 -19.18 3.07
N ILE A 140 -7.88 -19.33 2.05
CA ILE A 140 -7.85 -18.40 0.92
C ILE A 140 -9.15 -18.54 0.12
N PRO A 141 -9.86 -17.42 -0.17
CA PRO A 141 -11.08 -17.45 -0.98
C PRO A 141 -10.87 -18.12 -2.35
N GLU A 142 -11.88 -18.84 -2.86
CA GLU A 142 -11.76 -19.62 -4.10
C GLU A 142 -11.47 -18.78 -5.35
N ASN A 143 -11.91 -17.53 -5.37
CA ASN A 143 -11.67 -16.58 -6.47
C ASN A 143 -10.23 -16.04 -6.50
N VAL A 144 -9.45 -16.18 -5.43
CA VAL A 144 -8.07 -15.72 -5.37
C VAL A 144 -7.18 -16.66 -6.19
N VAL A 145 -6.47 -16.12 -7.15
CA VAL A 145 -5.54 -16.85 -8.04
C VAL A 145 -4.10 -16.38 -7.87
N ARG A 146 -3.86 -15.25 -7.18
CA ARG A 146 -2.54 -14.68 -6.95
C ARG A 146 -2.42 -14.13 -5.54
N LEU A 147 -1.22 -14.21 -4.99
CA LEU A 147 -0.80 -13.48 -3.79
C LEU A 147 0.15 -12.37 -4.22
N ALA A 148 -0.04 -11.16 -3.69
CA ALA A 148 0.95 -10.11 -3.86
C ALA A 148 2.23 -10.44 -3.09
N LYS A 149 3.34 -9.84 -3.48
CA LYS A 149 4.60 -9.99 -2.75
C LYS A 149 4.39 -9.55 -1.29
N ASP A 150 4.95 -10.31 -0.35
CA ASP A 150 4.88 -10.05 1.09
C ASP A 150 3.43 -10.01 1.66
N ALA A 151 2.44 -10.57 0.95
CA ALA A 151 1.03 -10.54 1.36
C ALA A 151 0.78 -11.11 2.78
N PHE A 152 1.59 -12.05 3.23
CA PHE A 152 1.56 -12.65 4.56
C PHE A 152 2.79 -12.33 5.41
N SER A 153 3.56 -11.28 5.07
CA SER A 153 4.72 -10.86 5.86
C SER A 153 4.32 -10.60 7.32
N GLU A 154 5.21 -10.98 8.24
CA GLU A 154 5.03 -10.85 9.70
C GLU A 154 3.71 -11.47 10.24
N SER A 155 3.03 -12.30 9.44
CA SER A 155 1.74 -12.89 9.81
C SER A 155 1.84 -13.77 11.06
N ARG A 156 0.92 -13.57 12.00
CA ARG A 156 0.75 -14.38 13.21
C ARG A 156 -0.23 -15.53 13.04
N LEU A 157 -0.62 -15.86 11.81
CA LEU A 157 -1.45 -17.04 11.52
C LEU A 157 -0.72 -18.33 11.88
N PHE A 158 -1.47 -19.32 12.30
CA PHE A 158 -0.96 -20.68 12.47
C PHE A 158 -0.95 -21.45 11.15
N LYS A 159 -1.93 -21.16 10.27
CA LYS A 159 -2.12 -21.92 9.04
C LYS A 159 -2.85 -21.13 7.96
N VAL A 160 -2.44 -21.34 6.72
CA VAL A 160 -3.14 -20.91 5.52
C VAL A 160 -3.57 -22.15 4.71
N ILE A 161 -4.81 -22.18 4.29
CA ILE A 161 -5.40 -23.30 3.53
C ILE A 161 -5.70 -22.85 2.10
N GLY A 162 -5.45 -23.75 1.13
CA GLY A 162 -5.79 -23.56 -0.28
C GLY A 162 -4.64 -23.08 -1.15
N MET A 163 -3.45 -22.88 -0.63
CA MET A 163 -2.28 -22.47 -1.42
C MET A 163 -1.76 -23.61 -2.29
N LYS A 164 -1.48 -24.78 -1.69
CA LYS A 164 -0.87 -25.91 -2.39
C LYS A 164 -1.78 -26.47 -3.49
N GLU A 165 -3.07 -26.58 -3.21
CA GLU A 165 -4.05 -27.08 -4.16
C GLU A 165 -4.15 -26.24 -5.44
N ARG A 166 -3.84 -24.94 -5.33
CA ARG A 166 -3.92 -23.98 -6.44
C ARG A 166 -2.56 -23.66 -7.05
N GLY A 167 -1.49 -24.30 -6.58
CA GLY A 167 -0.14 -24.06 -7.08
C GLY A 167 0.35 -22.64 -6.80
N MET A 168 -0.15 -21.99 -5.74
CA MET A 168 0.32 -20.69 -5.30
C MET A 168 1.63 -20.86 -4.57
N GLU A 169 2.67 -20.22 -5.05
CA GLU A 169 3.97 -20.16 -4.40
C GLU A 169 4.16 -18.77 -3.80
N GLN A 170 4.62 -18.73 -2.57
CA GLN A 170 5.08 -17.50 -1.94
C GLN A 170 6.42 -17.79 -1.28
N THR A 171 7.43 -17.00 -1.61
CA THR A 171 8.80 -17.17 -1.14
C THR A 171 9.06 -16.57 0.24
N ASP A 172 8.23 -15.61 0.65
CA ASP A 172 8.44 -14.77 1.82
C ASP A 172 7.40 -15.04 2.94
N LEU A 173 7.00 -16.31 3.10
CA LEU A 173 6.13 -16.72 4.20
C LEU A 173 6.94 -16.83 5.50
N PRO A 174 6.35 -16.44 6.66
CA PRO A 174 6.96 -16.73 7.94
C PRO A 174 7.22 -18.22 8.12
N ASP A 175 8.40 -18.60 8.62
CA ASP A 175 8.80 -20.00 8.84
C ASP A 175 7.84 -20.78 9.76
N THR A 176 7.07 -20.07 10.58
CA THR A 176 6.08 -20.64 11.51
C THR A 176 4.74 -20.94 10.87
N LEU A 177 4.50 -20.43 9.64
CA LEU A 177 3.23 -20.54 8.97
C LEU A 177 3.10 -21.89 8.25
N VAL A 178 2.12 -22.69 8.65
CA VAL A 178 1.77 -23.96 7.98
C VAL A 178 0.94 -23.67 6.73
N VAL A 179 1.37 -24.20 5.59
CA VAL A 179 0.67 -24.05 4.31
C VAL A 179 0.09 -25.39 3.87
N GLU A 180 -1.21 -25.43 3.55
CA GLU A 180 -1.95 -26.56 2.96
C GLU A 180 -2.66 -26.18 1.67
#